data_4fd8184d6237982a893080d81aaeae3a
#
_entry.id   4fd8184d6237982a893080d81aaeae3a
#
_cell.length_a   1.000
_cell.length_b   1.000
_cell.length_c   1.000
_cell.angle_alpha   90.00
_cell.angle_beta   90.00
_cell.angle_gamma   90.00
#
_symmetry.space_group_name_H-M   'P 1'
#
loop_
_entity.id
_entity.type
_entity.pdbx_description
1 polymer ?
#
loop_
_entity_poly.entity_id
_entity_poly.type
_entity_poly.pdbx_seq_one_letter_code
_entity_poly.pdbx_strand_id
1 'polypeptide(L)'
;MLKLTPSDYAALRRHGEETYPHECCGVLLGRMEDDGVRIVTSTARCSNTRADSPHNRYNIDPRELVRIQREGREHGEDIVGFYHSHPDHPARWSPTDLAEAHWIGCSYLITSVEKGKAVITNSFELAGSDEGDKKLVNERIEVG
;
A
#
# COMPACT_ATOMS: atom_id res chain seq x y z
N MET A 1 0.92 -12.79 -6.25
CA MET A 1 -0.37 -12.25 -6.68
C MET A 1 -1.12 -11.67 -5.50
N LEU A 2 -1.81 -10.57 -5.72
CA LEU A 2 -2.64 -9.90 -4.71
C LEU A 2 -4.10 -9.97 -5.17
N LYS A 3 -4.97 -10.48 -4.30
CA LYS A 3 -6.41 -10.52 -4.56
C LYS A 3 -7.13 -9.57 -3.61
N LEU A 4 -8.08 -8.79 -4.12
CA LEU A 4 -8.91 -7.94 -3.28
C LEU A 4 -10.28 -7.76 -3.94
N THR A 5 -11.26 -7.37 -3.13
CA THR A 5 -12.62 -7.13 -3.62
C THR A 5 -12.69 -5.83 -4.42
N PRO A 6 -13.68 -5.70 -5.31
CA PRO A 6 -13.94 -4.42 -5.99
C PRO A 6 -14.14 -3.27 -5.00
N SER A 7 -14.78 -3.54 -3.85
CA SER A 7 -15.03 -2.54 -2.81
C SER A 7 -13.72 -2.02 -2.19
N ASP A 8 -12.80 -2.92 -1.83
CA ASP A 8 -11.51 -2.53 -1.26
C ASP A 8 -10.66 -1.81 -2.29
N TYR A 9 -10.67 -2.30 -3.53
CA TYR A 9 -9.95 -1.66 -4.63
C TYR A 9 -10.44 -0.23 -4.86
N ALA A 10 -11.76 -0.04 -4.87
CA ALA A 10 -12.36 1.30 -5.01
C ALA A 10 -12.02 2.19 -3.81
N ALA A 11 -12.02 1.64 -2.60
CA ALA A 11 -11.77 2.39 -1.37
C ALA A 11 -10.38 3.03 -1.34
N LEU A 12 -9.34 2.27 -1.69
CA LEU A 12 -7.98 2.81 -1.69
C LEU A 12 -7.78 3.85 -2.80
N ARG A 13 -8.40 3.66 -3.94
CA ARG A 13 -8.33 4.63 -5.05
C ARG A 13 -9.05 5.92 -4.69
N ARG A 14 -10.21 5.83 -4.05
CA ARG A 14 -10.95 7.00 -3.57
C ARG A 14 -10.16 7.77 -2.53
N HIS A 15 -9.45 7.08 -1.65
CA HIS A 15 -8.59 7.73 -0.67
C HIS A 15 -7.55 8.62 -1.35
N GLY A 16 -6.92 8.13 -2.42
CA GLY A 16 -5.98 8.93 -3.21
C GLY A 16 -6.62 10.16 -3.84
N GLU A 17 -7.86 10.04 -4.30
CA GLU A 17 -8.59 11.17 -4.87
C GLU A 17 -8.92 12.22 -3.80
N GLU A 18 -9.34 11.76 -2.62
CA GLU A 18 -9.73 12.66 -1.52
C GLU A 18 -8.57 13.46 -0.94
N THR A 19 -7.35 12.89 -0.94
CA THR A 19 -6.17 13.58 -0.41
C THR A 19 -5.45 14.42 -1.44
N TYR A 20 -5.75 14.24 -2.73
CA TYR A 20 -5.09 15.01 -3.77
C TYR A 20 -5.12 16.51 -3.45
N PRO A 21 -4.03 17.27 -3.58
CA PRO A 21 -2.78 16.94 -4.26
C PRO A 21 -1.71 16.30 -3.34
N HIS A 22 -2.08 15.81 -2.18
CA HIS A 22 -1.16 15.14 -1.25
C HIS A 22 -1.23 13.63 -1.44
N GLU A 23 -0.14 12.94 -1.10
CA GLU A 23 -0.14 11.48 -1.10
C GLU A 23 -1.01 10.95 0.04
N CYS A 24 -1.83 9.95 -0.26
CA CYS A 24 -2.49 9.16 0.77
C CYS A 24 -1.63 7.96 1.12
N CYS A 25 -1.90 7.34 2.25
CA CYS A 25 -1.31 6.07 2.62
C CYS A 25 -2.27 5.25 3.46
N GLY A 26 -2.06 3.95 3.45
CA GLY A 26 -2.88 3.03 4.21
C GLY A 26 -2.30 1.63 4.25
N VAL A 27 -3.02 0.74 4.92
CA VAL A 27 -2.62 -0.63 5.20
C VAL A 27 -3.61 -1.58 4.56
N LEU A 28 -3.10 -2.67 4.01
CA LEU A 28 -3.90 -3.78 3.50
C LEU A 28 -3.86 -4.90 4.53
N LEU A 29 -5.03 -5.31 5.00
CA LEU A 29 -5.19 -6.38 5.97
C LEU A 29 -5.77 -7.61 5.28
N GLY A 30 -5.36 -8.78 5.73
CA GLY A 30 -5.85 -10.03 5.16
C GLY A 30 -5.00 -11.21 5.57
N ARG A 31 -4.77 -12.12 4.66
CA ARG A 31 -4.00 -13.34 4.91
C ARG A 31 -3.17 -13.74 3.71
N MET A 32 -2.13 -14.51 3.96
CA MET A 32 -1.33 -15.11 2.90
C MET A 32 -1.72 -16.59 2.79
N GLU A 33 -2.02 -17.03 1.58
CA GLU A 33 -2.29 -18.44 1.31
C GLU A 33 -0.99 -19.21 1.13
N ASP A 34 -1.06 -20.56 1.19
CA ASP A 34 0.11 -21.43 1.11
C ASP A 34 0.88 -21.28 -0.21
N ASP A 35 0.19 -20.91 -1.28
CA ASP A 35 0.79 -20.70 -2.60
C ASP A 35 1.42 -19.29 -2.76
N GLY A 36 1.44 -18.50 -1.70
CA GLY A 36 2.01 -17.16 -1.72
C GLY A 36 1.06 -16.07 -2.18
N VAL A 37 -0.19 -16.42 -2.50
CA VAL A 37 -1.21 -15.43 -2.85
C VAL A 37 -1.63 -14.67 -1.60
N ARG A 38 -1.61 -13.33 -1.69
CA ARG A 38 -2.08 -12.47 -0.60
C ARG A 38 -3.52 -12.09 -0.87
N ILE A 39 -4.38 -12.33 0.11
CA ILE A 39 -5.81 -12.01 0.02
C ILE A 39 -6.10 -10.85 0.96
N VAL A 40 -6.51 -9.73 0.38
CA VAL A 40 -6.92 -8.54 1.14
C VAL A 40 -8.38 -8.71 1.52
N THR A 41 -8.67 -8.60 2.82
CA THR A 41 -10.03 -8.70 3.36
C THR A 41 -10.54 -7.37 3.90
N SER A 42 -9.64 -6.43 4.19
CA SER A 42 -10.00 -5.07 4.55
C SER A 42 -8.84 -4.11 4.31
N THR A 43 -9.14 -2.82 4.30
CA THR A 43 -8.14 -1.75 4.19
C THR A 43 -8.30 -0.80 5.35
N ALA A 44 -7.20 -0.17 5.76
CA ALA A 44 -7.22 0.83 6.82
C ALA A 44 -6.53 2.10 6.33
N ARG A 45 -7.24 3.21 6.35
CA ARG A 45 -6.67 4.52 6.02
C ARG A 45 -5.71 4.94 7.11
N CYS A 46 -4.59 5.52 6.72
CA CYS A 46 -3.62 6.08 7.65
C CYS A 46 -3.41 7.56 7.36
N SER A 47 -3.02 8.30 8.39
CA SER A 47 -2.63 9.69 8.22
C SER A 47 -1.21 9.74 7.69
N ASN A 48 -0.96 10.62 6.72
CA ASN A 48 0.39 10.88 6.25
C ASN A 48 1.04 11.87 7.23
N THR A 49 2.02 11.39 8.00
CA THR A 49 2.71 12.20 9.01
C THR A 49 3.92 12.96 8.45
N ARG A 50 4.16 12.86 7.14
CA ARG A 50 5.27 13.55 6.49
C ARG A 50 4.92 15.02 6.30
N ALA A 51 5.48 15.90 7.14
CA ALA A 51 5.19 17.33 7.10
C ALA A 51 6.05 18.09 6.09
N ASP A 52 7.22 17.55 5.74
CA ASP A 52 8.19 18.22 4.88
C ASP A 52 7.86 18.14 3.39
N SER A 53 7.19 17.07 2.96
CA SER A 53 6.93 16.85 1.53
C SER A 53 5.70 15.95 1.31
N PRO A 54 4.50 16.37 1.78
CA PRO A 54 3.31 15.52 1.70
C PRO A 54 2.82 15.27 0.26
N HIS A 55 3.31 16.04 -0.72
CA HIS A 55 2.97 15.84 -2.14
C HIS A 55 3.72 14.67 -2.77
N ASN A 56 4.94 14.38 -2.27
CA ASN A 56 5.86 13.44 -2.91
C ASN A 56 6.26 12.28 -2.01
N ARG A 57 5.86 12.31 -0.75
CA ARG A 57 6.30 11.33 0.25
C ARG A 57 5.18 11.08 1.25
N TYR A 58 5.24 9.91 1.86
CA TYR A 58 4.32 9.57 2.94
C TYR A 58 5.10 8.89 4.06
N ASN A 59 4.52 8.91 5.26
CA ASN A 59 5.02 8.17 6.39
C ASN A 59 3.84 7.83 7.31
N ILE A 60 3.80 6.58 7.77
CA ILE A 60 2.78 6.13 8.71
C ILE A 60 3.39 6.08 10.10
N ASP A 61 2.69 6.65 11.08
CA ASP A 61 3.13 6.62 12.48
C ASP A 61 3.25 5.15 12.93
N PRO A 62 4.41 4.71 13.46
CA PRO A 62 4.58 3.33 13.95
C PRO A 62 3.53 2.92 14.98
N ARG A 63 3.03 3.84 15.80
CA ARG A 63 1.98 3.54 16.78
C ARG A 63 0.66 3.19 16.10
N GLU A 64 0.37 3.85 14.98
CA GLU A 64 -0.81 3.55 14.18
C GLU A 64 -0.70 2.16 13.56
N LEU A 65 0.48 1.80 13.04
CA LEU A 65 0.73 0.47 12.49
C LEU A 65 0.53 -0.63 13.54
N VAL A 66 1.06 -0.43 14.75
CA VAL A 66 0.91 -1.40 15.84
C VAL A 66 -0.57 -1.58 16.19
N ARG A 67 -1.32 -0.49 16.26
CA ARG A 67 -2.75 -0.53 16.57
C ARG A 67 -3.52 -1.30 15.49
N ILE A 68 -3.27 -0.98 14.23
CA ILE A 68 -3.94 -1.63 13.09
C ILE A 68 -3.63 -3.13 13.08
N GLN A 69 -2.37 -3.51 13.28
CA GLN A 69 -1.97 -4.91 13.28
C GLN A 69 -2.63 -5.68 14.41
N ARG A 70 -2.69 -5.09 15.60
CA ARG A 70 -3.32 -5.71 16.77
C ARG A 70 -4.82 -5.92 16.54
N GLU A 71 -5.51 -4.89 16.06
CA GLU A 71 -6.94 -4.98 15.77
C GLU A 71 -7.22 -5.99 14.67
N GLY A 72 -6.38 -6.03 13.64
CA GLY A 72 -6.51 -7.01 12.56
C GLY A 72 -6.38 -8.44 13.06
N ARG A 73 -5.40 -8.70 13.91
CA ARG A 73 -5.17 -10.03 14.48
C ARG A 73 -6.34 -10.51 15.33
N GLU A 74 -7.05 -9.60 15.98
CA GLU A 74 -8.28 -9.94 16.73
C GLU A 74 -9.37 -10.47 15.81
N HIS A 75 -9.34 -10.15 14.51
CA HIS A 75 -10.29 -10.59 13.50
C HIS A 75 -9.71 -11.67 12.57
N GLY A 76 -8.55 -12.24 12.93
CA GLY A 76 -7.90 -13.26 12.10
C GLY A 76 -7.20 -12.71 10.88
N GLU A 77 -6.91 -11.42 10.84
CA GLU A 77 -6.19 -10.76 9.75
C GLU A 77 -4.78 -10.35 10.20
N ASP A 78 -3.88 -10.19 9.25
CA ASP A 78 -2.58 -9.57 9.50
C ASP A 78 -2.30 -8.55 8.39
N ILE A 79 -1.25 -7.76 8.56
CA ILE A 79 -0.81 -6.82 7.52
C ILE A 79 -0.20 -7.62 6.38
N VAL A 80 -0.77 -7.49 5.19
CA VAL A 80 -0.25 -8.14 3.98
C VAL A 80 0.31 -7.14 2.98
N GLY A 81 0.10 -5.86 3.21
CA GLY A 81 0.65 -4.84 2.35
C GLY A 81 0.30 -3.42 2.77
N PHE A 82 0.73 -2.51 1.93
CA PHE A 82 0.56 -1.07 2.11
C PHE A 82 0.13 -0.47 0.79
N TYR A 83 -0.54 0.69 0.84
CA TYR A 83 -0.86 1.42 -0.38
C TYR A 83 -0.55 2.90 -0.19
N HIS A 84 -0.22 3.57 -1.29
CA HIS A 84 -0.10 5.02 -1.31
C HIS A 84 -0.42 5.54 -2.72
N SER A 85 -0.60 6.84 -2.84
CA SER A 85 -0.89 7.47 -4.12
C SER A 85 0.29 8.31 -4.61
N HIS A 86 0.39 8.42 -5.95
CA HIS A 86 1.32 9.31 -6.62
C HIS A 86 0.53 10.43 -7.31
N PRO A 87 0.38 11.60 -6.68
CA PRO A 87 -0.32 12.72 -7.32
C PRO A 87 0.43 13.19 -8.57
N ASP A 88 -0.25 13.11 -9.73
CA ASP A 88 0.27 13.54 -11.03
C ASP A 88 1.58 12.86 -11.46
N HIS A 89 1.83 11.64 -10.95
CA HIS A 89 2.99 10.83 -11.30
C HIS A 89 2.57 9.40 -11.64
N PRO A 90 3.36 8.67 -12.43
CA PRO A 90 3.03 7.29 -12.79
C PRO A 90 2.95 6.35 -11.57
N ALA A 91 2.16 5.27 -11.72
CA ALA A 91 2.01 4.25 -10.67
C ALA A 91 3.22 3.28 -10.67
N ARG A 92 4.41 3.83 -10.53
CA ARG A 92 5.68 3.10 -10.47
C ARG A 92 6.44 3.50 -9.22
N TRP A 93 7.13 2.54 -8.61
CA TRP A 93 7.91 2.84 -7.42
C TRP A 93 9.09 3.75 -7.77
N SER A 94 9.40 4.65 -6.85
CA SER A 94 10.55 5.55 -6.93
C SER A 94 11.69 4.99 -6.05
N PRO A 95 12.93 5.51 -6.23
CA PRO A 95 14.02 5.15 -5.29
C PRO A 95 13.66 5.43 -3.82
N THR A 96 12.87 6.49 -3.56
CA THR A 96 12.41 6.80 -2.20
C THR A 96 11.42 5.74 -1.72
N ASP A 97 10.51 5.28 -2.58
CA ASP A 97 9.57 4.22 -2.22
C ASP A 97 10.31 2.95 -1.80
N LEU A 98 11.35 2.56 -2.55
CA LEU A 98 12.15 1.38 -2.21
C LEU A 98 12.91 1.60 -0.90
N ALA A 99 13.54 2.77 -0.73
CA ALA A 99 14.31 3.06 0.47
C ALA A 99 13.45 3.01 1.74
N GLU A 100 12.20 3.44 1.64
CA GLU A 100 11.29 3.51 2.78
C GLU A 100 10.42 2.25 2.94
N ALA A 101 10.50 1.27 2.04
CA ALA A 101 9.79 0.00 2.15
C ALA A 101 10.61 -0.96 3.01
N HIS A 102 10.07 -1.41 4.14
CA HIS A 102 10.79 -2.23 5.11
C HIS A 102 10.13 -3.57 5.41
N TRP A 103 8.92 -3.79 4.94
CA TRP A 103 8.16 -5.02 5.23
C TRP A 103 8.36 -6.03 4.10
N ILE A 104 9.49 -6.75 4.17
CA ILE A 104 9.80 -7.79 3.18
C ILE A 104 8.71 -8.86 3.20
N GLY A 105 8.24 -9.25 2.02
CA GLY A 105 7.13 -10.19 1.87
C GLY A 105 5.77 -9.53 1.73
N CYS A 106 5.65 -8.23 1.97
CA CYS A 106 4.40 -7.50 1.79
C CYS A 106 4.26 -6.92 0.40
N SER A 107 3.02 -6.64 0.03
CA SER A 107 2.69 -5.94 -1.22
C SER A 107 2.66 -4.44 -1.00
N TYR A 108 3.11 -3.69 -2.00
CA TYR A 108 3.08 -2.23 -1.99
C TYR A 108 2.31 -1.78 -3.21
N LEU A 109 1.11 -1.23 -3.00
CA LEU A 109 0.24 -0.73 -4.07
C LEU A 109 0.46 0.75 -4.27
N ILE A 110 0.57 1.16 -5.53
CA ILE A 110 0.72 2.56 -5.89
C ILE A 110 -0.40 2.92 -6.86
N THR A 111 -1.15 3.97 -6.54
CA THR A 111 -2.20 4.50 -7.42
C THR A 111 -1.77 5.86 -7.96
N SER A 112 -1.73 5.97 -9.28
CA SER A 112 -1.55 7.25 -9.95
C SER A 112 -2.84 8.04 -9.88
N VAL A 113 -2.79 9.27 -9.37
CA VAL A 113 -3.94 10.17 -9.28
C VAL A 113 -3.64 11.40 -10.12
N GLU A 114 -4.27 11.48 -11.29
CA GLU A 114 -4.07 12.58 -12.24
C GLU A 114 -5.18 13.61 -12.09
N LYS A 115 -4.80 14.83 -11.71
CA LYS A 115 -5.74 15.95 -11.55
C LYS A 115 -6.94 15.56 -10.69
N GLY A 116 -6.69 14.81 -9.61
CA GLY A 116 -7.71 14.40 -8.67
C GLY A 116 -8.46 13.12 -9.02
N LYS A 117 -8.09 12.43 -10.12
CA LYS A 117 -8.74 11.18 -10.53
C LYS A 117 -7.76 10.02 -10.52
N ALA A 118 -8.13 8.94 -9.83
CA ALA A 118 -7.35 7.70 -9.83
C ALA A 118 -7.44 7.06 -11.22
N VAL A 119 -6.28 6.74 -11.82
CA VAL A 119 -6.23 6.19 -13.18
C VAL A 119 -5.67 4.78 -13.20
N ILE A 120 -4.48 4.55 -12.65
CA ILE A 120 -3.81 3.25 -12.68
C ILE A 120 -3.40 2.88 -11.26
N THR A 121 -3.57 1.60 -10.92
CA THR A 121 -3.08 1.03 -9.66
C THR A 121 -2.25 -0.19 -9.99
N ASN A 122 -1.01 -0.20 -9.52
CA ASN A 122 -0.08 -1.32 -9.67
C ASN A 122 0.34 -1.84 -8.31
N SER A 123 0.69 -3.12 -8.24
CA SER A 123 1.22 -3.74 -7.03
C SER A 123 2.64 -4.21 -7.26
N PHE A 124 3.44 -4.09 -6.21
CA PHE A 124 4.83 -4.55 -6.20
C PHE A 124 5.07 -5.32 -4.91
N GLU A 125 5.71 -6.48 -5.02
CA GLU A 125 6.11 -7.23 -3.84
C GLU A 125 7.50 -6.78 -3.41
N LEU A 126 7.69 -6.52 -2.12
CA LEU A 126 9.02 -6.27 -1.59
C LEU A 126 9.70 -7.61 -1.37
N ALA A 127 10.60 -7.97 -2.28
CA ALA A 127 11.34 -9.23 -2.27
C ALA A 127 12.75 -8.99 -1.73
N GLY A 128 13.40 -10.08 -1.34
CA GLY A 128 14.75 -10.05 -0.80
C GLY A 128 14.81 -10.68 0.56
N SER A 129 15.99 -10.71 1.16
CA SER A 129 16.20 -11.29 2.48
C SER A 129 16.49 -10.23 3.55
N ASP A 130 16.99 -9.06 3.16
CA ASP A 130 17.30 -7.95 4.09
C ASP A 130 17.33 -6.61 3.35
N GLU A 131 17.72 -5.55 4.08
CA GLU A 131 17.80 -4.21 3.51
C GLU A 131 18.83 -4.08 2.39
N GLY A 132 19.85 -4.93 2.37
CA GLY A 132 20.92 -4.86 1.38
C GLY A 132 20.55 -5.43 0.03
N ASP A 133 19.62 -6.40 -0.01
CA ASP A 133 19.22 -7.06 -1.25
C ASP A 133 17.74 -6.88 -1.59
N LYS A 134 17.02 -6.05 -0.85
CA LYS A 134 15.59 -5.82 -1.11
C LYS A 134 15.35 -5.17 -2.46
N LYS A 135 14.23 -5.51 -3.07
CA LYS A 135 13.80 -4.96 -4.35
C LYS A 135 12.28 -5.03 -4.46
N LEU A 136 11.70 -4.10 -5.21
CA LEU A 136 10.28 -4.11 -5.54
C LEU A 136 10.11 -4.76 -6.91
N VAL A 137 9.34 -5.84 -6.95
CA VAL A 137 9.08 -6.59 -8.20
C VAL A 137 7.60 -6.52 -8.54
N ASN A 138 7.30 -6.47 -9.84
CA ASN A 138 5.92 -6.40 -10.31
C ASN A 138 5.11 -7.58 -9.79
N GLU A 139 3.89 -7.30 -9.37
CA GLU A 139 2.96 -8.29 -8.85
C GLU A 139 1.60 -8.14 -9.54
N ARG A 140 1.00 -9.28 -9.87
CA ARG A 140 -0.35 -9.29 -10.48
C ARG A 140 -1.41 -8.93 -9.43
N ILE A 141 -2.34 -8.07 -9.82
CA ILE A 141 -3.54 -7.75 -9.04
C ILE A 141 -4.72 -8.46 -9.66
N GLU A 142 -5.54 -9.10 -8.84
CA GLU A 142 -6.81 -9.68 -9.25
C GLU A 142 -7.91 -9.05 -8.40
N VAL A 143 -8.85 -8.37 -9.08
CA VAL A 143 -10.00 -7.71 -8.45
C VAL A 143 -11.24 -8.54 -8.75
N GLY A 144 -11.91 -9.01 -7.70
CA GLY A 144 -13.10 -9.83 -7.93
C GLY A 144 -13.54 -10.70 -6.78
#